data_6c9509cd51c95a127c6ff62ac7867713
#
_entry.id   6c9509cd51c95a127c6ff62ac7867713
#
_cell.length_a   1.000
_cell.length_b   1.000
_cell.length_c   1.000
_cell.angle_alpha   90.00
_cell.angle_beta   90.00
_cell.angle_gamma   90.00
#
_symmetry.space_group_name_H-M   'P 1'
#
loop_
_entity.id
_entity.type
_entity.pdbx_description
1 polymer ?
#
loop_
_entity_poly.entity_id
_entity_poly.type
_entity_poly.pdbx_seq_one_letter_code
_entity_poly.pdbx_strand_id
1 'polypeptide(L)'
;MAFLRAVFCLLALSVATLAAPSADPSADVLEVSVRETSAGKYMIGVTLETSDVDCTHYANWWEVLSEDGELLYRRILRHSHAATQPFTRYSEDDVSLEEDQEIIVRAHMHVDGKELYPDSQVLKGSAKAGFAKATLEKNFAAAVEKEGPQAEGCLY
;
A
#
# COMPACT_ATOMS: atom_id res chain seq x y z
N MET A 1 -13.64 -58.14 51.88
CA MET A 1 -14.05 -56.78 51.50
C MET A 1 -12.98 -56.14 50.60
N ALA A 2 -13.24 -56.13 49.29
CA ALA A 2 -12.33 -55.61 48.28
C ALA A 2 -12.79 -54.22 47.86
N PHE A 3 -11.98 -53.18 48.09
CA PHE A 3 -12.25 -51.80 47.67
C PHE A 3 -11.71 -51.60 46.23
N LEU A 4 -12.64 -51.47 45.30
CA LEU A 4 -12.37 -51.14 43.91
C LEU A 4 -12.13 -49.61 43.80
N ARG A 5 -10.88 -49.19 43.53
CA ARG A 5 -10.54 -47.78 43.26
C ARG A 5 -10.76 -47.49 41.76
N ALA A 6 -11.79 -46.72 41.45
CA ALA A 6 -11.96 -46.18 40.11
C ALA A 6 -10.99 -45.02 39.88
N VAL A 7 -10.09 -45.16 38.89
CA VAL A 7 -9.22 -44.08 38.41
C VAL A 7 -9.98 -43.36 37.29
N PHE A 8 -10.41 -42.10 37.59
CA PHE A 8 -10.96 -41.22 36.57
C PHE A 8 -9.78 -40.55 35.82
N CYS A 9 -9.61 -40.95 34.58
CA CYS A 9 -8.67 -40.32 33.68
C CYS A 9 -9.35 -39.11 33.01
N LEU A 10 -9.04 -37.87 33.44
CA LEU A 10 -9.46 -36.65 32.76
C LEU A 10 -8.63 -36.47 31.49
N LEU A 11 -9.22 -36.71 30.34
CA LEU A 11 -8.66 -36.27 29.06
C LEU A 11 -8.85 -34.74 28.93
N ALA A 12 -7.78 -33.99 29.07
CA ALA A 12 -7.76 -32.56 28.74
C ALA A 12 -7.71 -32.42 27.18
N LEU A 13 -8.82 -32.00 26.59
CA LEU A 13 -8.88 -31.64 25.17
C LEU A 13 -8.19 -30.29 25.00
N SER A 14 -6.95 -30.29 24.49
CA SER A 14 -6.23 -29.05 24.10
C SER A 14 -6.83 -28.56 22.78
N VAL A 15 -7.61 -27.49 22.83
CA VAL A 15 -8.07 -26.79 21.63
C VAL A 15 -6.89 -25.94 21.13
N ALA A 16 -6.20 -26.40 20.10
CA ALA A 16 -5.23 -25.59 19.37
C ALA A 16 -6.01 -24.56 18.57
N THR A 17 -5.97 -23.30 18.99
CA THR A 17 -6.40 -22.16 18.17
C THR A 17 -5.40 -22.01 17.03
N LEU A 18 -5.80 -22.44 15.84
CA LEU A 18 -5.12 -22.07 14.60
C LEU A 18 -5.34 -20.57 14.41
N ALA A 19 -4.29 -19.77 14.62
CA ALA A 19 -4.27 -18.40 14.16
C ALA A 19 -4.42 -18.42 12.62
N ALA A 20 -5.40 -17.70 12.09
CA ALA A 20 -5.50 -17.51 10.67
C ALA A 20 -4.19 -16.86 10.18
N PRO A 21 -3.62 -17.30 9.02
CA PRO A 21 -2.48 -16.61 8.45
C PRO A 21 -2.87 -15.14 8.23
N SER A 22 -2.08 -14.21 8.77
CA SER A 22 -2.22 -12.81 8.40
C SER A 22 -1.98 -12.73 6.90
N ALA A 23 -2.93 -12.14 6.16
CA ALA A 23 -2.72 -11.87 4.76
C ALA A 23 -1.43 -11.02 4.62
N ASP A 24 -0.63 -11.32 3.59
CA ASP A 24 0.55 -10.50 3.31
C ASP A 24 0.12 -9.04 3.08
N PRO A 25 0.92 -8.07 3.52
CA PRO A 25 0.62 -6.66 3.26
C PRO A 25 0.42 -6.39 1.78
N SER A 26 -0.62 -5.65 1.42
CA SER A 26 -0.91 -5.29 0.04
C SER A 26 -1.41 -3.85 -0.08
N ALA A 27 -1.01 -3.18 -1.15
CA ALA A 27 -1.46 -1.83 -1.51
C ALA A 27 -1.54 -1.73 -3.04
N ASP A 28 -2.60 -2.28 -3.60
CA ASP A 28 -2.81 -2.36 -5.03
C ASP A 28 -3.27 -1.03 -5.62
N VAL A 29 -2.58 -0.54 -6.64
CA VAL A 29 -3.03 0.58 -7.45
C VAL A 29 -4.04 0.05 -8.47
N LEU A 30 -5.32 0.38 -8.29
CA LEU A 30 -6.39 -0.08 -9.17
C LEU A 30 -6.61 0.83 -10.37
N GLU A 31 -6.47 2.15 -10.17
CA GLU A 31 -6.71 3.15 -11.20
C GLU A 31 -5.82 4.38 -10.97
N VAL A 32 -5.37 4.97 -12.07
CA VAL A 32 -4.69 6.27 -12.09
C VAL A 32 -5.43 7.18 -13.07
N SER A 33 -5.81 8.35 -12.60
CA SER A 33 -6.37 9.43 -13.41
C SER A 33 -5.40 10.61 -13.44
N VAL A 34 -5.18 11.17 -14.63
CA VAL A 34 -4.31 12.32 -14.82
C VAL A 34 -5.08 13.40 -15.54
N ARG A 35 -5.18 14.58 -14.94
CA ARG A 35 -5.89 15.73 -15.50
C ARG A 35 -4.97 16.94 -15.53
N GLU A 36 -4.75 17.48 -16.70
CA GLU A 36 -4.00 18.72 -16.88
C GLU A 36 -4.74 19.90 -16.22
N THR A 37 -4.04 20.65 -15.40
CA THR A 37 -4.52 21.87 -14.71
C THR A 37 -4.03 23.13 -15.39
N SER A 38 -2.80 23.09 -15.89
CA SER A 38 -2.16 24.08 -16.75
C SER A 38 -1.01 23.42 -17.52
N ALA A 39 -0.41 24.13 -18.49
CA ALA A 39 0.64 23.56 -19.33
C ALA A 39 1.76 22.86 -18.52
N GLY A 40 1.92 21.55 -18.70
CA GLY A 40 2.91 20.73 -18.01
C GLY A 40 2.64 20.51 -16.51
N LYS A 41 1.41 20.80 -16.05
CA LYS A 41 1.00 20.64 -14.66
C LYS A 41 -0.26 19.75 -14.58
N TYR A 42 -0.23 18.76 -13.72
CA TYR A 42 -1.25 17.73 -13.66
C TYR A 42 -1.70 17.44 -12.24
N MET A 43 -3.00 17.31 -12.05
CA MET A 43 -3.58 16.67 -10.88
C MET A 43 -3.65 15.16 -11.13
N ILE A 44 -3.10 14.37 -10.21
CA ILE A 44 -3.10 12.91 -10.28
C ILE A 44 -4.01 12.36 -9.21
N GLY A 45 -4.98 11.53 -9.61
CA GLY A 45 -5.85 10.76 -8.72
C GLY A 45 -5.47 9.29 -8.75
N VAL A 46 -5.31 8.68 -7.59
CA VAL A 46 -4.96 7.27 -7.45
C VAL A 46 -6.00 6.55 -6.62
N THR A 47 -6.56 5.48 -7.16
CA THR A 47 -7.46 4.58 -6.46
C THR A 47 -6.66 3.37 -5.97
N LEU A 48 -6.72 3.14 -4.66
CA LEU A 48 -6.03 2.05 -3.98
C LEU A 48 -7.03 1.06 -3.37
N GLU A 49 -6.64 -0.21 -3.37
CA GLU A 49 -7.17 -1.24 -2.48
C GLU A 49 -6.02 -1.75 -1.62
N THR A 50 -6.18 -1.67 -0.30
CA THR A 50 -5.09 -1.93 0.64
C THR A 50 -5.51 -2.88 1.75
N SER A 51 -4.54 -3.55 2.35
CA SER A 51 -4.76 -4.40 3.53
C SER A 51 -4.76 -3.62 4.85
N ASP A 52 -5.18 -2.36 4.83
CA ASP A 52 -5.24 -1.52 6.02
C ASP A 52 -6.08 -2.16 7.13
N VAL A 53 -5.60 -2.07 8.36
CA VAL A 53 -6.30 -2.51 9.57
C VAL A 53 -6.51 -1.34 10.51
N ASP A 54 -5.44 -0.64 10.85
CA ASP A 54 -5.41 0.50 11.76
C ASP A 54 -4.11 1.32 11.53
N CYS A 55 -3.77 2.19 12.48
CA CYS A 55 -2.56 3.01 12.42
C CYS A 55 -1.24 2.23 12.55
N THR A 56 -1.26 0.95 12.88
CA THR A 56 -0.07 0.10 12.91
C THR A 56 0.12 -0.69 11.61
N HIS A 57 -0.93 -0.74 10.78
CA HIS A 57 -0.94 -1.48 9.53
C HIS A 57 -1.78 -0.72 8.51
N TYR A 58 -1.15 0.15 7.70
CA TYR A 58 -1.85 0.99 6.71
C TYR A 58 -0.94 1.43 5.57
N ALA A 59 -1.55 1.76 4.42
CA ALA A 59 -0.84 2.46 3.35
C ALA A 59 -0.55 3.90 3.80
N ASN A 60 0.73 4.27 3.87
CA ASN A 60 1.15 5.57 4.38
C ASN A 60 1.54 6.57 3.28
N TRP A 61 1.74 6.11 2.03
CA TRP A 61 1.79 6.98 0.83
C TRP A 61 1.56 6.19 -0.46
N TRP A 62 1.24 6.91 -1.50
CA TRP A 62 1.48 6.51 -2.88
C TRP A 62 2.40 7.51 -3.56
N GLU A 63 3.09 7.05 -4.60
CA GLU A 63 4.06 7.87 -5.29
C GLU A 63 4.05 7.68 -6.80
N VAL A 64 4.53 8.71 -7.48
CA VAL A 64 4.74 8.77 -8.92
C VAL A 64 6.23 8.79 -9.18
N LEU A 65 6.69 7.85 -9.98
CA LEU A 65 8.09 7.70 -10.37
C LEU A 65 8.24 7.88 -11.88
N SER A 66 9.42 8.34 -12.30
CA SER A 66 9.83 8.21 -13.70
C SER A 66 10.13 6.75 -14.04
N GLU A 67 10.30 6.44 -15.33
CA GLU A 67 10.73 5.11 -15.77
C GLU A 67 12.11 4.72 -15.22
N ASP A 68 12.96 5.69 -14.95
CA ASP A 68 14.30 5.49 -14.36
C ASP A 68 14.27 5.40 -12.82
N GLY A 69 13.09 5.51 -12.21
CA GLY A 69 12.88 5.37 -10.77
C GLY A 69 13.15 6.64 -9.97
N GLU A 70 13.16 7.83 -10.58
CA GLU A 70 13.23 9.09 -9.87
C GLU A 70 11.87 9.44 -9.26
N LEU A 71 11.86 9.99 -8.04
CA LEU A 71 10.64 10.43 -7.38
C LEU A 71 10.14 11.74 -7.99
N LEU A 72 9.00 11.69 -8.66
CA LEU A 72 8.34 12.88 -9.23
C LEU A 72 7.33 13.49 -8.26
N TYR A 73 6.62 12.66 -7.50
CA TYR A 73 5.65 13.10 -6.52
C TYR A 73 5.38 12.01 -5.47
N ARG A 74 5.09 12.41 -4.22
CA ARG A 74 4.60 11.50 -3.17
C ARG A 74 3.43 12.14 -2.42
N ARG A 75 2.34 11.40 -2.33
CA ARG A 75 1.14 11.75 -1.57
C ARG A 75 1.14 11.02 -0.25
N ILE A 76 1.30 11.72 0.84
CA ILE A 76 1.23 11.13 2.18
C ILE A 76 -0.23 10.84 2.56
N LEU A 77 -0.49 9.63 3.02
CA LEU A 77 -1.75 9.18 3.58
C LEU A 77 -1.61 9.20 5.11
N ARG A 78 -2.48 9.97 5.77
CA ARG A 78 -2.28 10.32 7.19
C ARG A 78 -3.11 9.48 8.15
N HIS A 79 -3.84 8.49 7.65
CA HIS A 79 -4.67 7.59 8.45
C HIS A 79 -4.99 6.31 7.68
N SER A 80 -5.39 5.28 8.42
CA SER A 80 -5.87 4.02 7.86
C SER A 80 -7.22 4.20 7.14
N HIS A 81 -7.38 3.51 6.03
CA HIS A 81 -8.60 3.46 5.22
C HIS A 81 -9.34 2.12 5.36
N ALA A 82 -9.10 1.37 6.42
CA ALA A 82 -9.66 0.01 6.62
C ALA A 82 -11.18 -0.09 6.40
N ALA A 83 -11.93 0.95 6.76
CA ALA A 83 -13.39 0.98 6.64
C ALA A 83 -13.89 1.49 5.27
N THR A 84 -13.02 1.93 4.37
CA THR A 84 -13.39 2.64 3.13
C THR A 84 -12.58 2.15 1.93
N GLN A 85 -12.61 0.86 1.64
CA GLN A 85 -11.93 0.23 0.52
C GLN A 85 -12.88 -0.02 -0.67
N PRO A 86 -12.42 0.12 -1.92
CA PRO A 86 -11.24 0.89 -2.31
C PRO A 86 -11.44 2.39 -2.11
N PHE A 87 -10.35 3.15 -2.04
CA PHE A 87 -10.45 4.60 -1.87
C PHE A 87 -9.59 5.36 -2.90
N THR A 88 -10.00 6.59 -3.22
CA THR A 88 -9.26 7.46 -4.13
C THR A 88 -8.70 8.67 -3.38
N ARG A 89 -7.44 9.02 -3.66
CA ARG A 89 -6.81 10.26 -3.19
C ARG A 89 -6.12 10.96 -4.35
N TYR A 90 -6.27 12.27 -4.37
CA TYR A 90 -5.65 13.14 -5.36
C TYR A 90 -4.34 13.72 -4.83
N SER A 91 -3.45 14.10 -5.74
CA SER A 91 -2.29 14.90 -5.39
C SER A 91 -2.74 16.20 -4.70
N GLU A 92 -2.01 16.64 -3.66
CA GLU A 92 -2.30 17.88 -2.94
C GLU A 92 -1.85 19.10 -3.76
N ASP A 93 -0.77 18.91 -4.53
CA ASP A 93 -0.20 19.90 -5.44
C ASP A 93 -0.18 19.39 -6.87
N ASP A 94 -0.04 20.28 -7.82
CA ASP A 94 0.16 19.92 -9.22
C ASP A 94 1.52 19.25 -9.43
N VAL A 95 1.51 18.12 -10.12
CA VAL A 95 2.70 17.37 -10.51
C VAL A 95 3.21 17.89 -11.86
N SER A 96 4.51 18.18 -11.95
CA SER A 96 5.13 18.59 -13.22
C SER A 96 5.49 17.35 -14.02
N LEU A 97 4.94 17.23 -15.23
CA LEU A 97 5.24 16.14 -16.15
C LEU A 97 5.48 16.73 -17.54
N GLU A 98 6.38 16.09 -18.31
CA GLU A 98 6.47 16.33 -19.74
C GLU A 98 5.22 15.79 -20.45
N GLU A 99 4.92 16.35 -21.63
CA GLU A 99 3.82 15.85 -22.46
C GLU A 99 4.06 14.37 -22.79
N ASP A 100 3.08 13.52 -22.52
CA ASP A 100 3.15 12.07 -22.73
C ASP A 100 4.24 11.32 -21.92
N GLN A 101 4.80 11.95 -20.89
CA GLN A 101 5.75 11.27 -20.00
C GLN A 101 5.14 9.99 -19.44
N GLU A 102 5.82 8.87 -19.63
CA GLU A 102 5.48 7.62 -18.94
C GLU A 102 5.89 7.72 -17.47
N ILE A 103 4.97 7.35 -16.60
CA ILE A 103 5.15 7.32 -15.16
C ILE A 103 4.74 5.97 -14.58
N ILE A 104 5.31 5.66 -13.44
CA ILE A 104 4.98 4.48 -12.64
C ILE A 104 4.32 4.97 -11.36
N VAL A 105 3.19 4.34 -10.99
CA VAL A 105 2.48 4.63 -9.74
C VAL A 105 2.44 3.39 -8.89
N ARG A 106 2.95 3.51 -7.66
CA ARG A 106 2.95 2.44 -6.66
C ARG A 106 2.57 2.98 -5.28
N ALA A 107 2.23 2.10 -4.36
CA ALA A 107 1.93 2.46 -2.98
C ALA A 107 2.88 1.78 -2.00
N HIS A 108 2.94 2.31 -0.79
CA HIS A 108 3.83 1.89 0.29
C HIS A 108 3.02 1.66 1.57
N MET A 109 3.52 0.77 2.42
CA MET A 109 2.85 0.38 3.65
C MET A 109 3.75 0.61 4.87
N HIS A 110 3.12 1.07 5.93
CA HIS A 110 3.62 0.96 7.30
C HIS A 110 2.98 -0.24 7.97
N VAL A 111 3.79 -1.20 8.42
CA VAL A 111 3.32 -2.45 9.03
C VAL A 111 4.13 -2.74 10.30
N ASP A 112 3.52 -2.61 11.46
CA ASP A 112 4.13 -2.91 12.77
C ASP A 112 5.51 -2.27 12.95
N GLY A 113 5.64 -0.99 12.60
CA GLY A 113 6.88 -0.22 12.70
C GLY A 113 7.90 -0.52 11.59
N LYS A 114 7.51 -1.22 10.54
CA LYS A 114 8.32 -1.46 9.35
C LYS A 114 7.75 -0.69 8.17
N GLU A 115 8.62 -0.09 7.40
CA GLU A 115 8.33 0.58 6.15
C GLU A 115 8.63 -0.37 4.99
N LEU A 116 7.69 -0.56 4.05
CA LEU A 116 7.88 -1.50 2.96
C LEU A 116 7.05 -1.17 1.71
N TYR A 117 7.59 -1.53 0.56
CA TYR A 117 6.80 -1.67 -0.67
C TYR A 117 6.31 -3.12 -0.77
N PRO A 118 5.00 -3.36 -0.61
CA PRO A 118 4.45 -4.70 -0.71
C PRO A 118 4.56 -5.22 -2.15
N ASP A 119 4.51 -6.53 -2.33
CA ASP A 119 4.37 -7.16 -3.66
C ASP A 119 2.93 -6.98 -4.14
N SER A 120 2.65 -5.78 -4.64
CA SER A 120 1.31 -5.30 -4.99
C SER A 120 1.24 -4.84 -6.44
N GLN A 121 0.03 -4.69 -6.94
CA GLN A 121 -0.20 -4.17 -8.27
C GLN A 121 0.27 -2.73 -8.39
N VAL A 122 1.13 -2.48 -9.38
CA VAL A 122 1.54 -1.15 -9.80
C VAL A 122 0.98 -0.86 -11.19
N LEU A 123 0.79 0.41 -11.50
CA LEU A 123 0.38 0.84 -12.83
C LEU A 123 1.48 1.69 -13.48
N LYS A 124 1.67 1.50 -14.79
CA LYS A 124 2.55 2.30 -15.63
C LYS A 124 1.76 2.85 -16.82
N GLY A 125 2.05 4.06 -17.23
CA GLY A 125 1.44 4.69 -18.38
C GLY A 125 1.63 6.20 -18.41
N SER A 126 0.86 6.87 -19.26
CA SER A 126 0.86 8.34 -19.37
C SER A 126 -0.55 8.89 -19.44
N ALA A 127 -0.69 10.21 -19.32
CA ALA A 127 -1.97 10.92 -19.44
C ALA A 127 -2.68 10.60 -20.77
N LYS A 128 -1.94 10.39 -21.85
CA LYS A 128 -2.47 10.16 -23.19
C LYS A 128 -2.71 8.68 -23.50
N ALA A 129 -1.77 7.81 -23.13
CA ALA A 129 -1.86 6.38 -23.42
C ALA A 129 -2.77 5.63 -22.43
N GLY A 130 -3.07 6.21 -21.25
CA GLY A 130 -3.70 5.53 -20.15
C GLY A 130 -2.72 4.66 -19.37
N PHE A 131 -3.23 3.90 -18.41
CA PHE A 131 -2.43 3.12 -17.48
C PHE A 131 -2.73 1.62 -17.58
N ALA A 132 -1.71 0.81 -17.46
CA ALA A 132 -1.80 -0.65 -17.46
C ALA A 132 -0.96 -1.24 -16.32
N LYS A 133 -1.29 -2.48 -15.93
CA LYS A 133 -0.52 -3.22 -14.93
C LYS A 133 0.92 -3.40 -15.41
N ALA A 134 1.86 -3.18 -14.50
CA ALA A 134 3.27 -3.37 -14.76
C ALA A 134 3.91 -4.26 -13.69
N THR A 135 4.99 -4.92 -14.06
CA THR A 135 5.86 -5.64 -13.12
C THR A 135 7.15 -4.86 -13.00
N LEU A 136 7.57 -4.60 -11.79
CA LEU A 136 8.83 -3.91 -11.50
C LEU A 136 9.91 -4.92 -11.15
N GLU A 137 11.14 -4.58 -11.49
CA GLU A 137 12.30 -5.32 -11.00
C GLU A 137 12.38 -5.25 -9.47
N LYS A 138 12.88 -6.32 -8.86
CA LYS A 138 13.08 -6.34 -7.41
C LYS A 138 13.99 -5.18 -7.00
N ASN A 139 13.57 -4.42 -5.99
CA ASN A 139 14.24 -3.22 -5.50
C ASN A 139 14.26 -2.03 -6.49
N PHE A 140 13.37 -2.02 -7.50
CA PHE A 140 13.20 -0.87 -8.37
C PHE A 140 12.97 0.39 -7.53
N ALA A 141 13.78 1.43 -7.79
CA ALA A 141 13.72 2.71 -7.08
C ALA A 141 13.70 2.59 -5.54
N ALA A 142 14.43 1.62 -4.94
CA ALA A 142 14.45 1.42 -3.49
C ALA A 142 15.04 2.63 -2.73
N ALA A 143 15.89 3.42 -3.37
CA ALA A 143 16.52 4.59 -2.75
C ALA A 143 15.48 5.68 -2.42
N VAL A 144 14.42 5.82 -3.22
CA VAL A 144 13.41 6.88 -3.04
C VAL A 144 12.55 6.69 -1.78
N GLU A 145 12.55 5.50 -1.17
CA GLU A 145 11.87 5.28 0.13
C GLU A 145 12.34 6.29 1.19
N LYS A 146 13.61 6.67 1.14
CA LYS A 146 14.23 7.62 2.08
C LYS A 146 14.14 9.08 1.65
N GLU A 147 13.62 9.34 0.46
CA GLU A 147 13.41 10.70 -0.03
C GLU A 147 12.14 11.31 0.56
N GLY A 148 12.08 12.64 0.60
CA GLY A 148 10.90 13.36 1.11
C GLY A 148 9.83 13.59 0.03
N PRO A 149 8.59 13.87 0.44
CA PRO A 149 8.13 13.93 1.84
C PRO A 149 8.00 12.56 2.50
N GLN A 150 8.16 12.52 3.82
CA GLN A 150 7.98 11.31 4.64
C GLN A 150 6.68 11.40 5.43
N ALA A 151 6.08 10.23 5.74
CA ALA A 151 4.94 10.17 6.64
C ALA A 151 5.40 10.50 8.08
N GLU A 152 4.70 11.43 8.72
CA GLU A 152 4.95 11.80 10.13
C GLU A 152 4.20 10.88 11.11
N GLY A 153 3.65 9.78 10.62
CA GLY A 153 2.83 8.82 11.34
C GLY A 153 1.34 8.96 11.02
N CYS A 154 0.56 8.10 11.66
CA CYS A 154 -0.90 8.06 11.53
C CYS A 154 -1.54 9.07 12.50
N LEU A 155 -2.52 9.84 12.05
CA LEU A 155 -3.14 10.90 12.85
C LEU A 155 -4.35 10.41 13.66
N TYR A 156 -5.04 9.35 13.22
CA TYR A 156 -6.22 8.75 13.90
C TYR A 156 -6.65 7.43 13.25
#